data_0d66c935691933f00cba1cfc0d4c40cd
#
_entry.id   0d66c935691933f00cba1cfc0d4c40cd
#
_cell.length_a   1.000
_cell.length_b   1.000
_cell.length_c   1.000
_cell.angle_alpha   90.00
_cell.angle_beta   90.00
_cell.angle_gamma   90.00
#
_symmetry.space_group_name_H-M   'P 1'
#
loop_
_entity.id
_entity.type
_entity.pdbx_description
1 polymer ?
#
loop_
_entity_poly.entity_id
_entity_poly.type
_entity_poly.pdbx_seq_one_letter_code
_entity_poly.pdbx_strand_id
1 'polypeptide(L)' 'MQPYELIRSGRRTLALELRGGRVIVRAPYRTSQAAIDRFVAAHADWIARGLA' A
#
# COMPACT_ATOMS: atom_id res chain seq x y z
N MET A 1 0.36 -8.31 9.82
CA MET A 1 0.19 -7.40 8.66
C MET A 1 1.13 -7.79 7.54
N GLN A 2 0.69 -7.73 6.31
CA GLN A 2 1.49 -8.03 5.14
C GLN A 2 2.60 -6.99 4.97
N PRO A 3 3.88 -7.38 4.83
CA PRO A 3 4.94 -6.42 4.55
C PRO A 3 4.76 -5.79 3.18
N TYR A 4 5.14 -4.54 3.07
CA TYR A 4 4.99 -3.81 1.81
C TYR A 4 6.13 -2.80 1.63
N GLU A 5 6.36 -2.41 0.37
CA GLU A 5 7.26 -1.33 0.04
C GLU A 5 6.48 -0.02 0.02
N LEU A 6 7.04 1.03 0.60
CA LEU A 6 6.40 2.34 0.62
C LEU A 6 7.19 3.30 -0.25
N ILE A 7 6.50 3.91 -1.21
CA ILE A 7 7.08 4.93 -2.08
C ILE A 7 6.28 6.22 -1.88
N ARG A 8 6.94 7.26 -1.42
CA ARG A 8 6.33 8.58 -1.25
C ARG A 8 6.68 9.47 -2.43
N SER A 9 5.72 10.28 -2.86
CA SER A 9 5.92 11.21 -3.98
C SER A 9 4.97 12.39 -3.86
N GLY A 10 5.04 13.32 -4.80
CA GLY A 10 4.16 14.49 -4.84
C GLY A 10 2.74 14.22 -5.31
N ARG A 11 2.30 12.98 -5.29
CA ARG A 11 0.94 12.60 -5.69
C ARG A 11 -0.09 13.02 -4.64
N ARG A 12 -1.37 13.01 -5.00
CA ARG A 12 -2.46 13.43 -4.13
C ARG A 12 -3.22 12.29 -3.48
N THR A 13 -3.05 11.07 -3.97
CA THR A 13 -3.84 9.91 -3.53
C THR A 13 -2.95 8.74 -3.18
N LEU A 14 -3.51 7.82 -2.39
CA LEU A 14 -2.89 6.53 -2.10
C LEU A 14 -3.14 5.58 -3.27
N ALA A 15 -2.17 4.72 -3.56
CA ALA A 15 -2.32 3.66 -4.54
C ALA A 15 -1.65 2.39 -4.04
N LEU A 16 -2.17 1.26 -4.49
CA LEU A 16 -1.71 -0.06 -4.09
C LEU A 16 -1.40 -0.86 -5.35
N GLU A 17 -0.22 -1.45 -5.40
CA GLU A 17 0.21 -2.25 -6.54
C GLU A 17 0.71 -3.61 -6.08
N LEU A 18 0.51 -4.63 -6.92
CA LEU A 18 1.08 -5.95 -6.73
C LEU A 18 1.99 -6.24 -7.92
N ARG A 19 3.26 -6.51 -7.66
CA ARG A 19 4.24 -6.81 -8.71
C ARG A 19 5.17 -7.92 -8.25
N GLY A 20 5.24 -9.01 -9.01
CA GLY A 20 6.18 -10.07 -8.74
C GLY A 20 6.10 -10.62 -7.31
N GLY A 21 4.90 -10.72 -6.76
CA GLY A 21 4.69 -11.18 -5.38
C GLY A 21 4.96 -10.11 -4.32
N ARG A 22 5.22 -8.87 -4.73
CA ARG A 22 5.48 -7.74 -3.82
C ARG A 22 4.28 -6.83 -3.72
N VAL A 23 4.05 -6.29 -2.53
CA VAL A 23 3.05 -5.27 -2.28
C VAL A 23 3.76 -3.92 -2.28
N ILE A 24 3.29 -2.98 -3.09
CA ILE A 24 3.86 -1.65 -3.20
C ILE A 24 2.76 -0.63 -2.89
N VAL A 25 3.01 0.26 -1.93
CA VAL A 25 2.10 1.35 -1.58
C VAL A 25 2.73 2.66 -2.02
N ARG A 26 1.99 3.43 -2.82
CA ARG A 26 2.41 4.78 -3.21
C ARG A 26 1.56 5.79 -2.46
N ALA A 27 2.21 6.75 -1.82
CA ALA A 27 1.53 7.69 -0.94
C ALA A 27 2.07 9.11 -1.12
N PRO A 28 1.23 10.14 -0.85
CA PRO A 28 1.72 11.51 -0.75
C PRO A 28 2.75 11.65 0.36
N TYR A 29 3.65 12.61 0.21
CA TYR A 29 4.70 12.85 1.22
C TYR A 29 4.14 13.07 2.62
N ARG A 30 2.98 13.73 2.73
CA ARG A 30 2.39 14.12 4.02
C ARG A 30 1.47 13.09 4.65
N THR A 31 1.23 11.97 3.98
CA THR A 31 0.36 10.93 4.53
C THR A 31 1.04 10.29 5.74
N SER A 32 0.32 10.20 6.86
CA SER A 32 0.88 9.58 8.06
C SER A 32 1.04 8.08 7.89
N GLN A 33 1.98 7.49 8.62
CA GLN A 33 2.17 6.04 8.63
C GLN A 33 0.90 5.33 9.08
N ALA A 34 0.19 5.88 10.07
CA ALA A 34 -1.06 5.30 10.55
C ALA A 34 -2.13 5.24 9.44
N ALA A 35 -2.23 6.29 8.63
CA ALA A 35 -3.17 6.31 7.51
C ALA A 35 -2.80 5.27 6.45
N ILE A 36 -1.51 5.11 6.16
CA ILE A 36 -1.01 4.12 5.22
C ILE A 36 -1.32 2.72 5.73
N ASP A 37 -1.06 2.44 7.00
CA ASP A 37 -1.33 1.13 7.60
C ASP A 37 -2.81 0.78 7.53
N ARG A 38 -3.70 1.76 7.78
CA ARG A 38 -5.14 1.55 7.66
C ARG A 38 -5.56 1.26 6.22
N PHE A 39 -4.94 1.95 5.28
CA PHE A 39 -5.20 1.73 3.85
C PHE A 39 -4.83 0.30 3.45
N VAL A 40 -3.66 -0.16 3.85
CA VAL A 40 -3.20 -1.52 3.57
C VAL A 40 -4.12 -2.55 4.24
N ALA A 41 -4.48 -2.33 5.50
CA ALA A 41 -5.37 -3.23 6.24
C ALA A 41 -6.75 -3.32 5.59
N ALA A 42 -7.27 -2.19 5.09
CA ALA A 42 -8.56 -2.18 4.41
C ALA A 42 -8.54 -2.96 3.09
N HIS A 43 -7.37 -3.18 2.51
CA HIS A 43 -7.20 -3.91 1.25
C HIS A 43 -6.60 -5.30 1.45
N ALA A 44 -6.58 -5.81 2.69
CA ALA A 44 -5.93 -7.07 3.02
C ALA A 44 -6.45 -8.25 2.19
N ASP A 45 -7.77 -8.35 1.98
CA ASP A 45 -8.37 -9.42 1.20
C ASP A 45 -7.95 -9.34 -0.28
N TRP A 46 -7.92 -8.14 -0.82
CA TRP A 46 -7.50 -7.92 -2.20
C TRP A 46 -6.02 -8.31 -2.38
N ILE A 47 -5.17 -7.93 -1.43
CA ILE A 47 -3.75 -8.29 -1.44
C ILE A 47 -3.58 -9.81 -1.39
N ALA A 48 -4.28 -10.47 -0.45
CA ALA A 48 -4.20 -11.92 -0.29
C ALA A 48 -4.60 -12.65 -1.58
N ARG A 49 -5.66 -12.21 -2.23
CA ARG A 49 -6.11 -12.81 -3.49
C ARG A 49 -5.12 -12.58 -4.62
N GLY A 50 -4.49 -11.41 -4.66
CA GLY A 50 -3.51 -11.08 -5.68
C GLY A 50 -2.19 -11.81 -5.52
N LEU A 51 -1.83 -12.22 -4.30
CA LEU A 51 -0.60 -12.96 -4.03
C LEU A 51 -0.78 -14.47 -4.10
N ALA A 52 -2.01 -14.94 -4.10
CA ALA A 52 -2.31 -16.37 -4.13
C ALA A 52 -1.97 -17.03 -5.48
#